data_c648d459b4b80d7f65f39935c73fa5a5
#
_entry.id   c648d459b4b80d7f65f39935c73fa5a5
#
_cell.length_a   1.000
_cell.length_b   1.000
_cell.length_c   1.000
_cell.angle_alpha   90.00
_cell.angle_beta   90.00
_cell.angle_gamma   90.00
#
_symmetry.space_group_name_H-M   'P 1'
#
loop_
_entity.id
_entity.type
_entity.pdbx_description
1 polymer ?
#
loop_
_entity_poly.entity_id
_entity_poly.type
_entity_poly.pdbx_seq_one_letter_code
_entity_poly.pdbx_strand_id
1 'polypeptide(L)'
;MSSDAGRLEAIWSKRAHRGPMDPRQSATLVEGKGVEGSVGRSSRRQVTLIEREVWDALMRETGSDAPPSTRRANLMVSGISLANTRKRVLRIGSTRLEIAGETKPCERMEEAVPGLQVAMYDNWRGGAFAKVLTGGEVRVGDVVEWEDSGIRKPGTGNG
;
A
#
# COMPACT_ATOMS: atom_id res chain seq x y z
N MET A 1 -7.03 7.60 22.05
CA MET A 1 -6.17 7.41 21.08
C MET A 1 -6.21 6.02 20.56
N SER A 2 -6.21 5.91 19.40
CA SER A 2 -6.30 4.61 18.84
C SER A 2 -4.91 4.02 18.62
N SER A 3 -4.66 2.89 19.24
CA SER A 3 -3.44 2.17 18.97
C SER A 3 -3.53 1.44 17.63
N ASP A 4 -4.71 1.48 16.98
CA ASP A 4 -4.91 0.80 15.71
C ASP A 4 -4.62 1.68 14.51
N ALA A 5 -4.33 2.95 14.74
CA ALA A 5 -4.04 3.84 13.65
C ALA A 5 -2.60 3.67 13.19
N GLY A 6 -2.41 3.73 11.90
CA GLY A 6 -1.09 3.72 11.32
C GLY A 6 -0.72 5.06 10.72
N ARG A 7 0.36 5.05 9.97
CA ARG A 7 0.87 6.26 9.32
C ARG A 7 1.23 5.99 7.87
N LEU A 8 1.09 7.02 7.05
CA LEU A 8 1.61 6.99 5.70
C LEU A 8 3.10 7.36 5.77
N GLU A 9 3.95 6.39 5.48
CA GLU A 9 5.39 6.55 5.66
C GLU A 9 6.09 7.08 4.42
N ALA A 10 5.58 6.74 3.23
CA ALA A 10 6.21 7.18 2.00
C ALA A 10 5.21 7.16 0.85
N ILE A 11 5.48 8.01 -0.13
CA ILE A 11 4.68 8.11 -1.36
C ILE A 11 5.65 8.11 -2.53
N TRP A 12 5.35 7.33 -3.56
CA TRP A 12 6.14 7.33 -4.79
C TRP A 12 5.20 7.39 -5.99
N SER A 13 5.61 8.13 -7.00
CA SER A 13 4.92 8.11 -8.28
C SER A 13 5.85 7.55 -9.34
N LYS A 14 5.29 6.81 -10.29
CA LYS A 14 6.07 6.19 -11.35
C LYS A 14 6.04 7.10 -12.55
N ARG A 15 7.21 7.63 -12.93
CA ARG A 15 7.31 8.59 -14.02
C ARG A 15 7.07 7.97 -15.39
N ALA A 16 7.51 6.72 -15.56
CA ALA A 16 7.37 6.01 -16.83
C ALA A 16 7.45 4.51 -16.56
N HIS A 17 6.99 3.71 -17.50
CA HIS A 17 7.14 2.25 -17.39
C HIS A 17 8.62 1.94 -17.24
N ARG A 18 8.96 1.11 -16.25
CA ARG A 18 10.33 0.74 -15.92
C ARG A 18 11.20 1.93 -15.53
N GLY A 19 10.58 3.09 -15.37
CA GLY A 19 11.30 4.28 -14.95
C GLY A 19 11.47 4.33 -13.44
N PRO A 20 12.12 5.37 -12.94
CA PRO A 20 12.36 5.49 -11.50
C PRO A 20 11.07 5.76 -10.74
N MET A 21 11.08 5.40 -9.47
CA MET A 21 10.01 5.76 -8.54
C MET A 21 10.41 7.07 -7.89
N ASP A 22 9.62 8.11 -8.12
CA ASP A 22 9.91 9.44 -7.60
C ASP A 22 9.32 9.60 -6.20
N PRO A 23 10.13 9.85 -5.17
CA PRO A 23 9.58 10.07 -3.82
C PRO A 23 8.86 11.40 -3.78
N ARG A 24 7.72 11.42 -3.08
CA ARG A 24 6.89 12.60 -2.96
C ARG A 24 6.53 12.83 -1.50
N GLN A 25 6.41 14.08 -1.10
CA GLN A 25 5.91 14.41 0.23
C GLN A 25 4.39 14.43 0.26
N SER A 26 3.79 14.67 -0.89
CA SER A 26 2.33 14.65 -1.02
C SER A 26 1.97 14.21 -2.44
N ALA A 27 0.73 13.77 -2.60
CA ALA A 27 0.22 13.38 -3.91
C ALA A 27 -1.29 13.51 -3.89
N THR A 28 -1.88 13.57 -5.07
CA THR A 28 -3.32 13.57 -5.22
C THR A 28 -3.76 12.19 -5.67
N LEU A 29 -4.71 11.62 -4.94
CA LEU A 29 -5.37 10.38 -5.35
C LEU A 29 -6.62 10.76 -6.10
N VAL A 30 -6.78 10.22 -7.30
CA VAL A 30 -7.92 10.54 -8.15
C VAL A 30 -8.90 9.38 -8.13
N GLU A 31 -10.15 9.68 -7.78
CA GLU A 31 -11.20 8.67 -7.70
C GLU A 31 -11.28 7.87 -8.98
N GLY A 32 -11.28 6.56 -8.85
CA GLY A 32 -11.38 5.66 -10.00
C GLY A 32 -10.14 5.59 -10.87
N LYS A 33 -9.05 6.25 -10.48
CA LYS A 33 -7.83 6.26 -11.30
C LYS A 33 -6.55 5.93 -10.56
N GLY A 34 -6.30 6.54 -9.41
CA GLY A 34 -5.09 6.28 -8.63
C GLY A 34 -4.28 7.52 -8.39
N VAL A 35 -2.97 7.37 -8.26
CA VAL A 35 -2.07 8.49 -7.98
C VAL A 35 -1.92 9.34 -9.24
N GLU A 36 -2.26 10.63 -9.12
CA GLU A 36 -2.18 11.54 -10.24
C GLU A 36 -0.73 11.64 -10.74
N GLY A 37 -0.58 11.54 -12.06
CA GLY A 37 0.75 11.64 -12.67
C GLY A 37 1.56 10.37 -12.66
N SER A 38 1.09 9.31 -12.00
CA SER A 38 1.80 8.05 -11.97
C SER A 38 1.31 7.15 -13.11
N VAL A 39 2.22 6.46 -13.78
CA VAL A 39 1.86 5.54 -14.85
C VAL A 39 1.74 4.11 -14.31
N GLY A 40 1.29 3.19 -15.15
CA GLY A 40 1.18 1.79 -14.76
C GLY A 40 -0.08 1.47 -13.99
N ARG A 41 -1.05 2.36 -14.00
CA ARG A 41 -2.34 2.15 -13.34
C ARG A 41 -3.28 1.43 -14.28
N SER A 42 -4.26 0.73 -13.69
CA SER A 42 -5.34 0.13 -14.46
C SER A 42 -6.64 0.36 -13.68
N SER A 43 -7.77 0.01 -14.28
CA SER A 43 -9.06 0.20 -13.61
C SER A 43 -9.17 -0.58 -12.30
N ARG A 44 -8.44 -1.68 -12.20
CA ARG A 44 -8.49 -2.51 -10.99
C ARG A 44 -7.34 -2.21 -10.05
N ARG A 45 -6.16 -1.95 -10.59
CA ARG A 45 -4.94 -1.73 -9.80
C ARG A 45 -4.57 -0.26 -9.88
N GLN A 46 -5.28 0.54 -9.10
CA GLN A 46 -5.12 2.00 -9.16
C GLN A 46 -4.02 2.50 -8.26
N VAL A 47 -3.88 1.90 -7.08
CA VAL A 47 -2.86 2.27 -6.11
C VAL A 47 -2.29 0.99 -5.52
N THR A 48 -0.97 0.94 -5.34
CA THR A 48 -0.32 -0.20 -4.71
C THR A 48 0.29 0.23 -3.39
N LEU A 49 0.20 -0.66 -2.39
CA LEU A 49 0.62 -0.36 -1.02
C LEU A 49 1.51 -1.47 -0.47
N ILE A 50 2.49 -1.06 0.34
CA ILE A 50 3.31 -2.01 1.11
C ILE A 50 3.34 -1.57 2.57
N GLU A 51 3.71 -2.52 3.45
CA GLU A 51 3.86 -2.25 4.88
C GLU A 51 5.34 -2.11 5.20
N ARG A 52 5.68 -1.06 5.95
CA ARG A 52 7.07 -0.85 6.35
C ARG A 52 7.61 -2.00 7.19
N GLU A 53 6.81 -2.48 8.15
CA GLU A 53 7.24 -3.58 9.02
C GLU A 53 7.55 -4.85 8.25
N VAL A 54 6.74 -5.11 7.22
CA VAL A 54 6.95 -6.28 6.37
C VAL A 54 8.22 -6.11 5.54
N TRP A 55 8.42 -4.93 4.97
CA TRP A 55 9.63 -4.68 4.19
C TRP A 55 10.89 -4.85 5.06
N ASP A 56 10.85 -4.30 6.27
CA ASP A 56 11.99 -4.43 7.19
C ASP A 56 12.26 -5.89 7.53
N ALA A 57 11.20 -6.67 7.75
CA ALA A 57 11.36 -8.10 8.04
C ALA A 57 11.95 -8.85 6.84
N LEU A 58 11.48 -8.51 5.63
CA LEU A 58 12.01 -9.14 4.42
C LEU A 58 13.50 -8.82 4.24
N MET A 59 13.89 -7.61 4.54
CA MET A 59 15.30 -7.24 4.43
C MET A 59 16.15 -8.00 5.44
N ARG A 60 15.66 -8.20 6.66
CA ARG A 60 16.37 -9.01 7.65
C ARG A 60 16.49 -10.46 7.20
N GLU A 61 15.40 -11.01 6.67
CA GLU A 61 15.38 -12.42 6.23
C GLU A 61 16.30 -12.68 5.07
N THR A 62 16.44 -11.72 4.17
CA THR A 62 17.29 -11.88 2.99
C THR A 62 18.70 -11.34 3.19
N GLY A 63 18.96 -10.73 4.35
CA GLY A 63 20.28 -10.15 4.64
C GLY A 63 20.59 -8.94 3.74
N SER A 64 19.56 -8.20 3.36
CA SER A 64 19.71 -7.07 2.44
C SER A 64 19.27 -5.78 3.12
N ASP A 65 19.59 -4.65 2.49
CA ASP A 65 19.15 -3.33 2.96
C ASP A 65 18.65 -2.47 1.80
N ALA A 66 18.08 -3.10 0.78
CA ALA A 66 17.52 -2.35 -0.35
C ALA A 66 16.43 -1.41 0.13
N PRO A 67 16.31 -0.22 -0.48
CA PRO A 67 15.25 0.73 -0.08
C PRO A 67 13.88 0.19 -0.46
N PRO A 68 12.84 0.59 0.29
CA PRO A 68 11.47 0.09 -0.01
C PRO A 68 10.96 0.48 -1.40
N SER A 69 11.51 1.53 -2.00
CA SER A 69 11.15 1.89 -3.37
C SER A 69 11.47 0.78 -4.38
N THR A 70 12.31 -0.17 -3.98
CA THR A 70 12.63 -1.35 -4.80
C THR A 70 11.37 -2.14 -5.15
N ARG A 71 10.38 -2.16 -4.26
CA ARG A 71 9.11 -2.85 -4.50
C ARG A 71 8.28 -2.15 -5.57
N ARG A 72 8.52 -0.87 -5.81
CA ARG A 72 7.84 -0.07 -6.82
C ARG A 72 6.35 0.10 -6.54
N ALA A 73 6.01 0.21 -5.26
CA ALA A 73 4.66 0.52 -4.83
C ALA A 73 4.46 2.04 -4.80
N ASN A 74 3.20 2.46 -4.70
CA ASN A 74 2.88 3.88 -4.60
C ASN A 74 2.95 4.39 -3.18
N LEU A 75 2.49 3.59 -2.22
CA LEU A 75 2.37 4.03 -0.83
C LEU A 75 2.99 3.00 0.11
N MET A 76 3.67 3.49 1.13
CA MET A 76 4.14 2.64 2.22
C MET A 76 3.47 3.09 3.50
N VAL A 77 2.83 2.15 4.18
CA VAL A 77 2.13 2.42 5.43
C VAL A 77 2.79 1.65 6.57
N SER A 78 2.53 2.09 7.78
CA SER A 78 3.00 1.39 8.98
C SER A 78 1.87 1.32 9.99
N GLY A 79 2.00 0.40 10.94
CA GLY A 79 1.06 0.31 12.05
C GLY A 79 -0.25 -0.38 11.73
N ILE A 80 -0.43 -0.91 10.52
CA ILE A 80 -1.61 -1.66 10.14
C ILE A 80 -1.18 -2.90 9.36
N SER A 81 -2.08 -3.86 9.24
CA SER A 81 -1.81 -5.07 8.47
C SER A 81 -2.72 -5.10 7.25
N LEU A 82 -2.13 -5.36 6.09
CA LEU A 82 -2.88 -5.47 4.82
C LEU A 82 -3.33 -6.89 4.52
N ALA A 83 -2.81 -7.87 5.25
CA ALA A 83 -3.11 -9.28 4.95
C ALA A 83 -4.60 -9.57 5.12
N ASN A 84 -5.16 -10.21 4.08
CA ASN A 84 -6.55 -10.68 4.11
C ASN A 84 -7.57 -9.56 4.32
N THR A 85 -7.31 -8.39 3.74
CA THR A 85 -8.18 -7.22 3.91
C THR A 85 -8.98 -6.90 2.64
N ARG A 86 -9.10 -7.86 1.73
CA ARG A 86 -9.85 -7.65 0.49
C ARG A 86 -11.24 -7.09 0.79
N LYS A 87 -11.63 -6.04 0.08
CA LYS A 87 -12.91 -5.33 0.19
C LYS A 87 -13.03 -4.43 1.42
N ARG A 88 -12.04 -4.40 2.29
CA ARG A 88 -12.05 -3.44 3.39
C ARG A 88 -11.62 -2.07 2.86
N VAL A 89 -12.07 -1.03 3.54
CA VAL A 89 -11.77 0.34 3.14
C VAL A 89 -10.75 0.93 4.09
N LEU A 90 -9.66 1.42 3.49
CA LEU A 90 -8.57 2.05 4.22
C LEU A 90 -8.71 3.56 4.05
N ARG A 91 -8.66 4.29 5.14
CA ARG A 91 -8.72 5.75 5.11
C ARG A 91 -7.31 6.30 5.30
N ILE A 92 -6.92 7.20 4.41
CA ILE A 92 -5.65 7.91 4.51
C ILE A 92 -5.98 9.40 4.40
N GLY A 93 -5.82 10.13 5.51
CA GLY A 93 -6.30 11.50 5.54
C GLY A 93 -7.77 11.55 5.19
N SER A 94 -8.15 12.30 4.18
CA SER A 94 -9.54 12.39 3.75
C SER A 94 -9.89 11.43 2.62
N THR A 95 -8.93 10.61 2.18
CA THR A 95 -9.16 9.69 1.06
C THR A 95 -9.61 8.33 1.55
N ARG A 96 -10.27 7.57 0.67
CA ARG A 96 -10.76 6.24 0.98
C ARG A 96 -10.33 5.28 -0.13
N LEU A 97 -9.70 4.17 0.25
CA LEU A 97 -9.20 3.17 -0.67
C LEU A 97 -9.84 1.83 -0.35
N GLU A 98 -10.40 1.17 -1.36
CA GLU A 98 -10.92 -0.18 -1.17
C GLU A 98 -9.84 -1.18 -1.59
N ILE A 99 -9.44 -2.05 -0.67
CA ILE A 99 -8.43 -3.06 -0.98
C ILE A 99 -9.04 -4.06 -1.96
N ALA A 100 -8.41 -4.21 -3.11
CA ALA A 100 -8.92 -5.09 -4.17
C ALA A 100 -8.23 -6.44 -4.20
N GLY A 101 -6.99 -6.52 -3.75
CA GLY A 101 -6.30 -7.79 -3.72
C GLY A 101 -4.84 -7.67 -3.31
N GLU A 102 -4.19 -8.81 -3.31
CA GLU A 102 -2.79 -8.93 -2.95
C GLU A 102 -1.90 -8.72 -4.17
N THR A 103 -0.74 -8.06 -3.99
CA THR A 103 0.24 -7.95 -5.06
C THR A 103 1.31 -9.02 -4.85
N LYS A 104 1.31 -10.02 -5.72
CA LYS A 104 2.32 -11.07 -5.65
C LYS A 104 3.66 -10.57 -6.18
N PRO A 105 4.76 -11.05 -5.63
CA PRO A 105 6.07 -10.67 -6.16
C PRO A 105 6.32 -11.33 -7.51
N CYS A 106 7.15 -10.70 -8.31
CA CYS A 106 7.56 -11.24 -9.58
C CYS A 106 9.07 -11.39 -9.61
N GLU A 107 9.58 -11.88 -10.73
CA GLU A 107 11.02 -12.13 -10.87
C GLU A 107 11.85 -10.86 -10.70
N ARG A 108 11.26 -9.68 -10.89
CA ARG A 108 11.97 -8.43 -10.64
C ARG A 108 12.43 -8.30 -9.20
N MET A 109 11.63 -8.86 -8.27
CA MET A 109 12.03 -8.82 -6.85
C MET A 109 13.24 -9.71 -6.64
N GLU A 110 13.28 -10.85 -7.32
CA GLU A 110 14.43 -11.75 -7.22
C GLU A 110 15.68 -11.13 -7.84
N GLU A 111 15.53 -10.42 -8.94
CA GLU A 111 16.64 -9.74 -9.58
C GLU A 111 17.20 -8.65 -8.69
N ALA A 112 16.32 -7.94 -8.00
CA ALA A 112 16.74 -6.84 -7.12
C ALA A 112 17.43 -7.37 -5.86
N VAL A 113 16.88 -8.41 -5.25
CA VAL A 113 17.39 -8.98 -4.00
C VAL A 113 17.24 -10.49 -4.07
N PRO A 114 18.33 -11.23 -4.15
CA PRO A 114 18.24 -12.69 -4.18
C PRO A 114 17.49 -13.23 -2.97
N GLY A 115 16.55 -14.14 -3.21
CA GLY A 115 15.71 -14.72 -2.17
C GLY A 115 14.45 -13.92 -1.86
N LEU A 116 14.30 -12.73 -2.41
CA LEU A 116 13.18 -11.88 -2.06
C LEU A 116 11.86 -12.40 -2.62
N GLN A 117 11.86 -12.93 -3.83
CA GLN A 117 10.61 -13.39 -4.43
C GLN A 117 9.95 -14.48 -3.60
N VAL A 118 10.70 -15.47 -3.17
CA VAL A 118 10.13 -16.55 -2.37
C VAL A 118 9.76 -16.07 -0.96
N ALA A 119 10.58 -15.21 -0.37
CA ALA A 119 10.29 -14.68 0.97
C ALA A 119 9.02 -13.84 0.98
N MET A 120 8.74 -13.17 -0.14
CA MET A 120 7.60 -12.24 -0.25
C MET A 120 6.31 -12.94 -0.69
N TYR A 121 6.38 -14.20 -1.08
CA TYR A 121 5.27 -14.82 -1.80
C TYR A 121 4.00 -15.02 -0.97
N ASP A 122 4.13 -15.43 0.29
CA ASP A 122 2.98 -15.76 1.12
C ASP A 122 2.54 -14.61 2.01
N ASN A 123 1.30 -14.71 2.51
CA ASN A 123 0.77 -13.86 3.57
C ASN A 123 0.71 -12.37 3.20
N TRP A 124 0.50 -12.08 1.91
CA TRP A 124 0.36 -10.69 1.46
C TRP A 124 1.61 -9.86 1.71
N ARG A 125 2.75 -10.49 1.83
CA ARG A 125 3.99 -9.77 2.11
C ARG A 125 4.43 -8.89 0.92
N GLY A 126 3.92 -9.17 -0.26
CA GLY A 126 4.16 -8.33 -1.43
C GLY A 126 3.36 -7.04 -1.45
N GLY A 127 2.40 -6.92 -0.54
CA GLY A 127 1.57 -5.75 -0.46
C GLY A 127 0.18 -5.95 -1.04
N ALA A 128 -0.50 -4.86 -1.29
CA ALA A 128 -1.88 -4.88 -1.77
C ALA A 128 -2.08 -3.87 -2.88
N PHE A 129 -3.11 -4.09 -3.70
CA PHE A 129 -3.56 -3.06 -4.63
C PHE A 129 -4.98 -2.66 -4.28
N ALA A 130 -5.33 -1.43 -4.61
CA ALA A 130 -6.57 -0.83 -4.17
C ALA A 130 -7.16 0.07 -5.22
N LYS A 131 -8.44 0.37 -5.04
CA LYS A 131 -9.18 1.35 -5.85
C LYS A 131 -9.45 2.58 -5.01
N VAL A 132 -9.37 3.75 -5.62
CA VAL A 132 -9.67 5.00 -4.94
C VAL A 132 -11.16 5.23 -4.97
N LEU A 133 -11.80 5.14 -3.81
CA LEU A 133 -13.24 5.41 -3.69
C LEU A 133 -13.51 6.90 -3.51
N THR A 134 -12.68 7.57 -2.72
CA THR A 134 -12.80 9.01 -2.48
C THR A 134 -11.41 9.61 -2.67
N GLY A 135 -11.28 10.50 -3.64
CA GLY A 135 -10.00 11.12 -3.95
C GLY A 135 -9.68 12.27 -2.99
N GLY A 136 -8.48 12.80 -3.14
CA GLY A 136 -8.01 13.90 -2.34
C GLY A 136 -6.51 13.87 -2.21
N GLU A 137 -5.99 14.80 -1.44
CA GLU A 137 -4.56 14.89 -1.22
C GLU A 137 -4.13 13.99 -0.05
N VAL A 138 -3.03 13.29 -0.22
CA VAL A 138 -2.40 12.53 0.86
C VAL A 138 -1.00 13.10 1.07
N ARG A 139 -0.54 13.05 2.32
CA ARG A 139 0.78 13.56 2.71
C ARG A 139 1.49 12.54 3.56
N VAL A 140 2.80 12.48 3.44
CA VAL A 140 3.61 11.67 4.35
C VAL A 140 3.32 12.12 5.78
N GLY A 141 3.02 11.16 6.65
CA GLY A 141 2.64 11.44 8.04
C GLY A 141 1.16 11.35 8.31
N ASP A 142 0.33 11.30 7.27
CA ASP A 142 -1.12 11.19 7.44
C ASP A 142 -1.48 9.94 8.21
N VAL A 143 -2.55 10.04 8.99
CA VAL A 143 -3.10 8.90 9.71
C VAL A 143 -3.71 7.93 8.74
N VAL A 144 -3.46 6.64 8.95
CA VAL A 144 -4.01 5.55 8.15
C VAL A 144 -4.81 4.65 9.08
N GLU A 145 -6.07 4.40 8.75
CA GLU A 145 -6.91 3.56 9.60
C GLU A 145 -7.99 2.88 8.79
N TRP A 146 -8.48 1.74 9.29
CA TRP A 146 -9.57 1.03 8.64
C TRP A 146 -10.89 1.75 8.92
N GLU A 147 -11.67 1.83 7.90
CA GLU A 147 -13.00 2.39 8.05
C GLU A 147 -13.87 1.39 8.76
N ASP A 148 -14.45 1.53 9.62
CA ASP A 148 -15.10 0.68 10.37
C ASP A 148 -15.76 0.12 10.53
N SER A 149 -15.31 -0.05 10.68
CA SER A 149 -15.60 -0.69 10.85
C SER A 149 -16.34 -1.24 11.29
N GLY A 150 -16.65 -1.16 11.57
CA GLY A 150 -17.20 -1.35 11.88
C GLY A 150 -17.73 -2.14 12.04
N ILE A 151 -17.50 -2.23 11.97
CA ILE A 151 -17.83 -2.86 12.13
C ILE A 151 -18.60 -3.49 12.52
N ARG A 152 -18.66 -3.08 12.72
CA ARG A 152 -19.24 -3.43 13.11
C ARG A 152 -20.17 -3.78 13.18
N LYS A 153 -20.47 -3.61 13.15
CA LYS A 153 -21.19 -3.77 13.31
C LYS A 153 -21.88 -4.40 13.48
N PRO A 154 -22.09 -4.40 13.62
CA PRO A 154 -22.85 -4.77 13.80
C PRO A 154 -23.53 -5.01 14.32
N GLY A 155 -23.47 -4.75 14.40
CA GLY A 155 -23.94 -4.67 14.83
C GLY A 155 -24.52 -4.57 15.06
N THR A 156 -24.38 -4.13 14.92
CA THR A 156 -24.78 -3.86 15.06
C THR A 156 -25.34 -3.94 14.91
N GLY A 157 -25.39 -3.82 14.92
CA GLY A 157 -25.76 -3.72 14.73
C GLY A 157 -26.20 -3.70 14.39
N ASN A 158 -26.26 -3.45 14.25
CA ASN A 158 -26.52 -3.40 13.96
C ASN A 158 -26.78 -3.58 13.69
N GLY A 159 -26.84 -3.55 13.63
CA GLY A 159 -26.82 -3.48 13.41
C GLY A 159 -26.97 -3.65 13.49
#